data_f27b7ce8d8e7e3e8fbaf12dc93d76f71
#
_entry.id   f27b7ce8d8e7e3e8fbaf12dc93d76f71
#
_cell.length_a   1.000
_cell.length_b   1.000
_cell.length_c   1.000
_cell.angle_alpha   90.00
_cell.angle_beta   90.00
_cell.angle_gamma   90.00
#
_symmetry.space_group_name_H-M   'P 1'
#
loop_
_entity.id
_entity.type
_entity.pdbx_description
1 polymer ?
#
loop_
_entity_poly.entity_id
_entity_poly.type
_entity_poly.pdbx_seq_one_letter_code
_entity_poly.pdbx_strand_id
1 'polypeptide(L)'
;MLRGLIVAALAAAGLASAAPQAPVIGHSVQGRAIVAYERGDRSAPPTLVVGVIHGSEPAGLALIMQLRRMPLPPHVHLWLVPTANPDGLAAGKRQNAHGVDLNRNWPAGCSHTGDSGPRPLSEPESKALRGFILRIKPKLTIWYHQPLAEVYGSDPHVAVLKRYARLSGLPYRKLTAPRGAATRWQRRQFPGSPAFVVEFPAGPISTANARRNAKAVLALSVP
;
A
#
# COMPACT_ATOMS: atom_id res chain seq x y z
N MET A 1 -27.87 68.49 -14.47
CA MET A 1 -27.44 67.80 -13.28
C MET A 1 -27.51 66.29 -13.58
N LEU A 2 -26.40 65.71 -13.98
CA LEU A 2 -26.30 64.23 -14.24
C LEU A 2 -25.65 63.57 -13.03
N ARG A 3 -26.41 62.72 -12.37
CA ARG A 3 -25.87 61.83 -11.28
C ARG A 3 -25.36 60.55 -11.91
N GLY A 4 -24.04 60.36 -11.87
CA GLY A 4 -23.42 59.14 -12.28
C GLY A 4 -23.57 58.04 -11.19
N LEU A 5 -24.13 56.89 -11.55
CA LEU A 5 -24.10 55.67 -10.73
C LEU A 5 -22.75 54.97 -10.91
N ILE A 6 -22.01 54.82 -9.82
CA ILE A 6 -20.84 53.96 -9.77
C ILE A 6 -21.35 52.60 -9.33
N VAL A 7 -21.25 51.61 -10.25
CA VAL A 7 -21.50 50.18 -9.93
C VAL A 7 -20.19 49.60 -9.50
N ALA A 8 -20.08 49.26 -8.21
CA ALA A 8 -18.94 48.54 -7.66
C ALA A 8 -19.12 47.03 -7.95
N ALA A 9 -18.28 46.45 -8.80
CA ALA A 9 -18.23 45.02 -9.02
C ALA A 9 -17.45 44.36 -7.88
N LEU A 10 -18.14 43.62 -7.02
CA LEU A 10 -17.48 42.70 -6.06
C LEU A 10 -16.95 41.48 -6.81
N ALA A 11 -15.65 41.38 -6.93
CA ALA A 11 -14.97 40.15 -7.37
C ALA A 11 -15.01 39.13 -6.22
N ALA A 12 -15.87 38.13 -6.35
CA ALA A 12 -15.84 36.96 -5.46
C ALA A 12 -14.61 36.12 -5.79
N ALA A 13 -13.54 36.26 -5.00
CA ALA A 13 -12.39 35.36 -5.04
C ALA A 13 -12.84 33.99 -4.49
N GLY A 14 -13.12 33.05 -5.40
CA GLY A 14 -13.38 31.66 -5.04
C GLY A 14 -12.13 31.05 -4.43
N LEU A 15 -12.17 30.77 -3.13
CA LEU A 15 -11.18 29.92 -2.46
C LEU A 15 -11.28 28.51 -3.06
N ALA A 16 -10.40 28.21 -4.02
CA ALA A 16 -10.20 26.86 -4.48
C ALA A 16 -9.72 26.04 -3.28
N SER A 17 -10.59 25.22 -2.71
CA SER A 17 -10.23 24.25 -1.67
C SER A 17 -9.18 23.32 -2.25
N ALA A 18 -7.93 23.47 -1.80
CA ALA A 18 -6.86 22.54 -2.17
C ALA A 18 -7.30 21.14 -1.74
N ALA A 19 -7.33 20.20 -2.69
CA ALA A 19 -7.62 18.81 -2.37
C ALA A 19 -6.65 18.34 -1.26
N PRO A 20 -7.14 17.62 -0.23
CA PRO A 20 -6.31 17.23 0.89
C PRO A 20 -5.10 16.45 0.37
N GLN A 21 -3.91 17.02 0.62
CA GLN A 21 -2.65 16.37 0.23
C GLN A 21 -2.51 15.08 1.02
N ALA A 22 -2.11 14.02 0.32
CA ALA A 22 -1.83 12.74 0.98
C ALA A 22 -0.72 12.93 2.01
N PRO A 23 -0.90 12.48 3.26
CA PRO A 23 0.14 12.59 4.27
C PRO A 23 1.40 11.87 3.81
N VAL A 24 2.53 12.57 3.92
CA VAL A 24 3.87 12.01 3.73
C VAL A 24 4.21 11.21 4.98
N ILE A 25 4.49 9.92 4.84
CA ILE A 25 4.83 9.03 5.95
C ILE A 25 6.34 8.85 6.12
N GLY A 26 7.12 9.32 5.16
CA GLY A 26 8.57 9.33 5.15
C GLY A 26 9.14 9.65 3.78
N HIS A 27 10.45 9.49 3.64
CA HIS A 27 11.17 9.71 2.39
C HIS A 27 12.09 8.54 2.08
N SER A 28 12.33 8.30 0.80
CA SER A 28 13.31 7.33 0.32
C SER A 28 14.75 7.82 0.48
N VAL A 29 15.72 6.96 0.15
CA VAL A 29 17.14 7.31 0.13
C VAL A 29 17.42 8.58 -0.68
N GLN A 30 16.76 8.75 -1.84
CA GLN A 30 16.94 9.91 -2.71
C GLN A 30 15.94 11.05 -2.40
N GLY A 31 15.32 11.05 -1.22
CA GLY A 31 14.44 12.12 -0.77
C GLY A 31 13.04 12.15 -1.39
N ARG A 32 12.65 11.12 -2.18
CA ARG A 32 11.29 11.05 -2.73
C ARG A 32 10.28 10.73 -1.63
N ALA A 33 9.17 11.45 -1.60
CA ALA A 33 8.13 11.26 -0.61
C ALA A 33 7.46 9.88 -0.73
N ILE A 34 7.29 9.20 0.40
CA ILE A 34 6.45 8.02 0.56
C ILE A 34 5.12 8.52 1.13
N VAL A 35 4.04 8.35 0.38
CA VAL A 35 2.72 8.88 0.74
C VAL A 35 1.74 7.77 1.08
N ALA A 36 0.80 8.07 1.97
CA ALA A 36 -0.32 7.19 2.29
C ALA A 36 -1.64 7.95 2.13
N TYR A 37 -2.57 7.44 1.33
CA TYR A 37 -3.90 8.01 1.16
C TYR A 37 -4.87 7.37 2.13
N GLU A 38 -5.58 8.18 2.91
CA GLU A 38 -6.64 7.72 3.79
C GLU A 38 -7.99 7.85 3.09
N ARG A 39 -8.84 6.83 3.21
CA ARG A 39 -10.20 6.84 2.65
C ARG A 39 -11.19 6.10 3.55
N GLY A 40 -12.41 6.59 3.57
CA GLY A 40 -13.55 5.91 4.20
C GLY A 40 -13.80 6.31 5.65
N ASP A 41 -14.38 5.38 6.39
CA ASP A 41 -14.87 5.60 7.75
C ASP A 41 -13.74 5.40 8.79
N ARG A 42 -13.26 6.51 9.36
CA ARG A 42 -12.18 6.50 10.38
C ARG A 42 -12.54 5.78 11.68
N SER A 43 -13.81 5.53 11.93
CA SER A 43 -14.26 4.77 13.11
C SER A 43 -14.13 3.25 12.88
N ALA A 44 -14.02 2.82 11.62
CA ALA A 44 -13.84 1.42 11.28
C ALA A 44 -12.38 0.96 11.43
N PRO A 45 -12.14 -0.34 11.67
CA PRO A 45 -10.79 -0.88 11.73
C PRO A 45 -10.03 -0.69 10.39
N PRO A 46 -8.79 -0.18 10.42
CA PRO A 46 -8.08 0.15 9.18
C PRO A 46 -7.56 -1.07 8.43
N THR A 47 -7.73 -1.06 7.12
CA THR A 47 -7.06 -1.95 6.16
C THR A 47 -5.93 -1.20 5.47
N LEU A 48 -4.72 -1.77 5.49
CA LEU A 48 -3.56 -1.25 4.78
C LEU A 48 -3.36 -2.00 3.46
N VAL A 49 -3.17 -1.25 2.39
CA VAL A 49 -2.84 -1.77 1.06
C VAL A 49 -1.53 -1.15 0.59
N VAL A 50 -0.52 -1.97 0.33
CA VAL A 50 0.78 -1.55 -0.20
C VAL A 50 0.91 -2.02 -1.63
N GLY A 51 1.00 -1.08 -2.57
CA GLY A 51 0.99 -1.36 -4.01
C GLY A 51 2.33 -1.84 -4.55
N VAL A 52 3.43 -1.22 -4.13
CA VAL A 52 4.78 -1.51 -4.63
C VAL A 52 5.79 -1.45 -3.50
N ILE A 53 6.48 -2.56 -3.23
CA ILE A 53 7.68 -2.61 -2.39
C ILE A 53 8.94 -2.89 -3.22
N HIS A 54 8.79 -3.65 -4.32
CA HIS A 54 9.83 -3.84 -5.32
C HIS A 54 9.55 -2.95 -6.53
N GLY A 55 10.47 -2.05 -6.88
CA GLY A 55 10.22 -1.07 -7.92
C GLY A 55 10.01 -1.66 -9.32
N SER A 56 10.53 -2.86 -9.58
CA SER A 56 10.30 -3.61 -10.82
C SER A 56 8.93 -4.30 -10.91
N GLU A 57 8.07 -4.17 -9.87
CA GLU A 57 6.77 -4.86 -9.77
C GLU A 57 5.61 -3.83 -9.67
N PRO A 58 5.37 -2.98 -10.70
CA PRO A 58 4.51 -1.80 -10.59
C PRO A 58 3.01 -2.08 -10.68
N ALA A 59 2.56 -3.31 -10.95
CA ALA A 59 1.15 -3.62 -11.20
C ALA A 59 0.20 -3.21 -10.06
N GLY A 60 0.69 -3.22 -8.82
CA GLY A 60 -0.08 -2.76 -7.66
C GLY A 60 -0.55 -1.30 -7.74
N LEU A 61 0.12 -0.45 -8.54
CA LEU A 61 -0.31 0.94 -8.76
C LEU A 61 -1.70 1.01 -9.40
N ALA A 62 -1.99 0.14 -10.37
CA ALA A 62 -3.29 0.11 -11.04
C ALA A 62 -4.42 -0.22 -10.04
N LEU A 63 -4.19 -1.13 -9.12
CA LEU A 63 -5.12 -1.45 -8.02
C LEU A 63 -5.32 -0.23 -7.10
N ILE A 64 -4.24 0.40 -6.65
CA ILE A 64 -4.31 1.60 -5.79
C ILE A 64 -5.15 2.69 -6.46
N MET A 65 -4.97 2.91 -7.77
CA MET A 65 -5.77 3.88 -8.53
C MET A 65 -7.26 3.54 -8.54
N GLN A 66 -7.63 2.25 -8.65
CA GLN A 66 -9.02 1.82 -8.52
C GLN A 66 -9.56 2.12 -7.11
N LEU A 67 -8.85 1.69 -6.06
CA LEU A 67 -9.26 1.90 -4.66
C LEU A 67 -9.38 3.40 -4.31
N ARG A 68 -8.58 4.28 -4.94
CA ARG A 68 -8.68 5.72 -4.74
C ARG A 68 -9.93 6.37 -5.34
N ARG A 69 -10.52 5.73 -6.36
CA ARG A 69 -11.65 6.30 -7.14
C ARG A 69 -12.98 5.62 -6.88
N MET A 70 -12.97 4.34 -6.51
CA MET A 70 -14.20 3.57 -6.29
C MET A 70 -15.00 4.11 -5.10
N PRO A 71 -16.34 4.08 -5.15
CA PRO A 71 -17.17 4.24 -3.96
C PRO A 71 -16.79 3.19 -2.91
N LEU A 72 -16.75 3.59 -1.64
CA LEU A 72 -16.47 2.69 -0.54
C LEU A 72 -17.78 2.25 0.13
N PRO A 73 -17.91 0.97 0.51
CA PRO A 73 -19.00 0.53 1.37
C PRO A 73 -18.95 1.24 2.73
N PRO A 74 -20.07 1.35 3.46
CA PRO A 74 -20.07 1.76 4.86
C PRO A 74 -19.08 0.93 5.70
N HIS A 75 -18.54 1.54 6.76
CA HIS A 75 -17.61 0.89 7.70
C HIS A 75 -16.31 0.36 7.10
N VAL A 76 -15.92 0.85 5.94
CA VAL A 76 -14.61 0.56 5.33
C VAL A 76 -13.66 1.73 5.59
N HIS A 77 -12.50 1.41 6.18
CA HIS A 77 -11.39 2.35 6.39
C HIS A 77 -10.14 1.84 5.69
N LEU A 78 -9.62 2.59 4.74
CA LEU A 78 -8.45 2.22 3.94
C LEU A 78 -7.29 3.19 4.15
N TRP A 79 -6.10 2.61 4.27
CA TRP A 79 -4.84 3.28 4.04
C TRP A 79 -4.16 2.68 2.81
N LEU A 80 -3.87 3.52 1.82
CA LEU A 80 -3.33 3.15 0.52
C LEU A 80 -1.94 3.75 0.35
N VAL A 81 -0.90 2.90 0.32
CA VAL A 81 0.48 3.28 0.04
C VAL A 81 0.80 2.86 -1.39
N PRO A 82 0.86 3.79 -2.37
CA PRO A 82 1.12 3.43 -3.77
C PRO A 82 2.47 2.73 -3.93
N THR A 83 3.50 3.31 -3.36
CA THR A 83 4.83 2.71 -3.35
C THR A 83 5.54 2.95 -2.02
N ALA A 84 6.15 1.90 -1.49
CA ALA A 84 7.11 1.95 -0.39
C ALA A 84 8.55 2.15 -0.89
N ASN A 85 8.78 2.05 -2.22
CA ASN A 85 10.08 2.12 -2.86
C ASN A 85 10.04 3.06 -4.08
N PRO A 86 9.89 4.37 -3.86
CA PRO A 86 9.77 5.31 -4.99
C PRO A 86 11.06 5.44 -5.81
N ASP A 87 12.23 5.18 -5.24
CA ASP A 87 13.51 5.20 -5.95
C ASP A 87 13.64 3.98 -6.87
N GLY A 88 13.37 2.79 -6.34
CA GLY A 88 13.36 1.56 -7.13
C GLY A 88 12.31 1.61 -8.23
N LEU A 89 11.11 2.17 -7.95
CA LEU A 89 10.06 2.35 -8.95
C LEU A 89 10.50 3.27 -10.09
N ALA A 90 11.12 4.41 -9.76
CA ALA A 90 11.64 5.34 -10.76
C ALA A 90 12.76 4.73 -11.62
N ALA A 91 13.56 3.83 -11.02
CA ALA A 91 14.66 3.14 -11.70
C ALA A 91 14.25 1.81 -12.38
N GLY A 92 13.02 1.33 -12.19
CA GLY A 92 12.57 0.01 -12.64
C GLY A 92 13.31 -1.16 -11.97
N LYS A 93 13.88 -0.94 -10.78
CA LYS A 93 14.69 -1.92 -10.05
C LYS A 93 13.93 -2.51 -8.87
N ARG A 94 14.21 -3.77 -8.56
CA ARG A 94 13.63 -4.47 -7.40
C ARG A 94 14.00 -3.77 -6.10
N GLN A 95 15.29 -3.51 -5.90
CA GLN A 95 15.87 -2.91 -4.71
C GLN A 95 15.62 -1.40 -4.63
N ASN A 96 15.89 -0.81 -3.46
CA ASN A 96 15.93 0.64 -3.29
C ASN A 96 17.25 1.24 -3.84
N ALA A 97 17.49 2.53 -3.65
CA ALA A 97 18.67 3.21 -4.16
C ALA A 97 20.00 2.75 -3.50
N HIS A 98 19.97 2.12 -2.33
CA HIS A 98 21.13 1.47 -1.71
C HIS A 98 21.38 0.04 -2.18
N GLY A 99 20.58 -0.50 -3.12
CA GLY A 99 20.66 -1.90 -3.56
C GLY A 99 20.06 -2.89 -2.58
N VAL A 100 19.22 -2.44 -1.64
CA VAL A 100 18.59 -3.27 -0.61
C VAL A 100 17.20 -3.71 -1.06
N ASP A 101 16.91 -5.03 -0.97
CA ASP A 101 15.55 -5.56 -1.07
C ASP A 101 14.78 -5.19 0.20
N LEU A 102 13.87 -4.22 0.07
CA LEU A 102 13.07 -3.74 1.20
C LEU A 102 12.21 -4.83 1.84
N ASN A 103 11.89 -5.91 1.10
CA ASN A 103 11.16 -7.07 1.62
C ASN A 103 12.10 -8.15 2.22
N ARG A 104 13.38 -7.79 2.49
CA ARG A 104 14.36 -8.56 3.28
C ARG A 104 14.89 -7.77 4.47
N ASN A 105 14.54 -6.50 4.60
CA ASN A 105 15.11 -5.55 5.56
C ASN A 105 14.33 -5.45 6.89
N TRP A 106 13.35 -6.33 7.15
CA TRP A 106 12.50 -6.27 8.36
C TRP A 106 13.04 -7.13 9.50
N PRO A 107 12.77 -6.78 10.80
CA PRO A 107 13.28 -7.50 11.98
C PRO A 107 12.50 -8.82 12.22
N ALA A 108 12.51 -9.70 11.23
CA ALA A 108 11.89 -11.01 11.24
C ALA A 108 12.84 -12.08 10.71
N GLY A 109 14.07 -12.12 11.26
CA GLY A 109 15.13 -12.99 10.85
C GLY A 109 15.88 -12.49 9.61
N CYS A 110 16.05 -11.17 9.46
CA CYS A 110 16.94 -10.55 8.47
C CYS A 110 18.32 -11.22 8.53
N SER A 111 18.87 -11.54 7.37
CA SER A 111 20.12 -12.32 7.28
C SER A 111 21.39 -11.48 7.40
N HIS A 112 21.32 -10.16 7.28
CA HIS A 112 22.47 -9.24 7.22
C HIS A 112 23.47 -9.53 6.08
N THR A 113 23.06 -10.31 5.09
CA THR A 113 23.88 -10.71 3.94
C THR A 113 23.16 -10.43 2.63
N GLY A 114 23.92 -10.29 1.55
CA GLY A 114 23.38 -10.01 0.22
C GLY A 114 22.61 -8.69 0.20
N ASP A 115 21.42 -8.71 -0.38
CA ASP A 115 20.56 -7.57 -0.57
C ASP A 115 19.64 -7.23 0.63
N SER A 116 19.87 -7.82 1.80
CA SER A 116 19.05 -7.58 3.01
C SER A 116 19.38 -6.27 3.74
N GLY A 117 20.46 -5.61 3.37
CA GLY A 117 21.03 -4.46 4.06
C GLY A 117 21.87 -4.85 5.29
N PRO A 118 22.67 -3.90 5.85
CA PRO A 118 23.63 -4.18 6.91
C PRO A 118 23.00 -4.53 8.26
N ARG A 119 21.74 -4.21 8.46
CA ARG A 119 20.95 -4.53 9.68
C ARG A 119 19.46 -4.41 9.39
N PRO A 120 18.59 -5.03 10.22
CA PRO A 120 17.16 -4.82 10.11
C PRO A 120 16.81 -3.33 10.16
N LEU A 121 15.91 -2.90 9.28
CA LEU A 121 15.49 -1.49 9.20
C LEU A 121 16.68 -0.54 9.00
N SER A 122 17.70 -0.92 8.23
CA SER A 122 18.75 0.01 7.80
C SER A 122 18.17 1.10 6.92
N GLU A 123 17.17 0.78 6.10
CA GLU A 123 16.64 1.65 5.06
C GLU A 123 15.59 2.64 5.57
N PRO A 124 15.62 3.89 5.09
CA PRO A 124 14.66 4.91 5.48
C PRO A 124 13.24 4.53 5.11
N GLU A 125 13.02 3.88 3.96
CA GLU A 125 11.73 3.39 3.49
C GLU A 125 11.15 2.35 4.45
N SER A 126 11.95 1.37 4.88
CA SER A 126 11.52 0.35 5.83
C SER A 126 11.17 0.94 7.20
N LYS A 127 11.96 1.93 7.67
CA LYS A 127 11.68 2.65 8.93
C LYS A 127 10.38 3.44 8.85
N ALA A 128 10.19 4.20 7.76
CA ALA A 128 9.00 5.01 7.53
C ALA A 128 7.74 4.15 7.55
N LEU A 129 7.76 3.08 6.77
CA LEU A 129 6.61 2.18 6.66
C LEU A 129 6.33 1.43 7.97
N ARG A 130 7.40 0.98 8.69
CA ARG A 130 7.23 0.39 10.03
C ARG A 130 6.60 1.36 11.01
N GLY A 131 7.08 2.59 11.09
CA GLY A 131 6.52 3.63 11.95
C GLY A 131 5.06 3.91 11.64
N PHE A 132 4.71 3.95 10.37
CA PHE A 132 3.34 4.11 9.91
C PHE A 132 2.45 2.94 10.32
N ILE A 133 2.87 1.69 10.08
CA ILE A 133 2.12 0.47 10.45
C ILE A 133 1.89 0.39 11.97
N LEU A 134 2.90 0.72 12.77
CA LEU A 134 2.77 0.74 14.23
C LEU A 134 1.79 1.80 14.72
N ARG A 135 1.69 2.93 14.03
CA ARG A 135 0.75 4.01 14.35
C ARG A 135 -0.69 3.65 14.02
N ILE A 136 -0.96 3.10 12.82
CA ILE A 136 -2.33 2.81 12.37
C ILE A 136 -2.86 1.46 12.86
N LYS A 137 -1.99 0.52 13.26
CA LYS A 137 -2.33 -0.83 13.75
C LYS A 137 -3.38 -1.52 12.88
N PRO A 138 -3.06 -1.80 11.60
CA PRO A 138 -4.05 -2.29 10.64
C PRO A 138 -4.61 -3.65 11.06
N LYS A 139 -5.91 -3.85 10.90
CA LYS A 139 -6.60 -5.13 11.12
C LYS A 139 -6.45 -6.09 9.95
N LEU A 140 -6.08 -5.56 8.78
CA LEU A 140 -5.79 -6.32 7.57
C LEU A 140 -4.67 -5.59 6.82
N THR A 141 -3.69 -6.33 6.30
CA THR A 141 -2.70 -5.76 5.37
C THR A 141 -2.51 -6.65 4.16
N ILE A 142 -2.52 -6.03 2.97
CA ILE A 142 -2.30 -6.71 1.71
C ILE A 142 -1.10 -6.06 1.00
N TRP A 143 -0.10 -6.89 0.69
CA TRP A 143 1.11 -6.50 -0.01
C TRP A 143 1.06 -7.03 -1.43
N TYR A 144 1.21 -6.13 -2.41
CA TYR A 144 1.17 -6.50 -3.82
C TYR A 144 2.57 -6.66 -4.40
N HIS A 145 2.72 -7.72 -5.18
CA HIS A 145 3.94 -8.16 -5.83
C HIS A 145 3.67 -8.65 -7.26
N GLN A 146 4.72 -9.07 -7.94
CA GLN A 146 4.76 -9.80 -9.21
C GLN A 146 5.96 -10.75 -9.20
N PRO A 147 6.01 -11.88 -9.99
CA PRO A 147 5.10 -12.21 -11.11
C PRO A 147 4.29 -13.51 -10.93
N LEU A 148 4.11 -14.06 -9.73
CA LEU A 148 3.71 -15.46 -9.51
C LEU A 148 2.22 -15.77 -9.77
N ALA A 149 1.37 -14.76 -9.98
CA ALA A 149 -0.06 -14.90 -10.23
C ALA A 149 -0.80 -15.73 -9.16
N GLU A 150 -0.54 -15.45 -7.87
CA GLU A 150 -1.10 -16.21 -6.76
C GLU A 150 -1.35 -15.36 -5.50
N VAL A 151 -2.13 -15.89 -4.58
CA VAL A 151 -2.26 -15.37 -3.21
C VAL A 151 -1.52 -16.32 -2.29
N TYR A 152 -0.56 -15.83 -1.52
CA TYR A 152 0.16 -16.73 -0.63
C TYR A 152 0.32 -16.21 0.80
N GLY A 153 0.47 -17.18 1.69
CA GLY A 153 0.78 -17.01 3.10
C GLY A 153 0.64 -18.32 3.85
N SER A 154 1.26 -18.40 5.02
CA SER A 154 1.17 -19.52 5.95
C SER A 154 0.58 -19.09 7.29
N ASP A 155 -0.40 -18.25 7.22
CA ASP A 155 -1.01 -17.53 8.33
C ASP A 155 -2.03 -18.41 9.05
N PRO A 156 -2.25 -18.30 10.37
CA PRO A 156 -3.44 -18.83 11.02
C PRO A 156 -4.75 -18.30 10.40
N HIS A 157 -4.71 -17.16 9.70
CA HIS A 157 -5.85 -16.55 9.00
C HIS A 157 -6.07 -17.05 7.57
N VAL A 158 -5.72 -18.30 7.26
CA VAL A 158 -5.86 -18.92 5.92
C VAL A 158 -7.24 -18.73 5.30
N ALA A 159 -8.31 -18.71 6.08
CA ALA A 159 -9.66 -18.47 5.59
C ALA A 159 -9.80 -17.11 4.88
N VAL A 160 -9.16 -16.06 5.40
CA VAL A 160 -9.14 -14.72 4.78
C VAL A 160 -8.40 -14.75 3.45
N LEU A 161 -7.23 -15.42 3.39
CA LEU A 161 -6.43 -15.55 2.17
C LEU A 161 -7.21 -16.32 1.08
N LYS A 162 -7.86 -17.44 1.44
CA LYS A 162 -8.70 -18.21 0.53
C LYS A 162 -9.91 -17.42 0.05
N ARG A 163 -10.53 -16.60 0.92
CA ARG A 163 -11.62 -15.70 0.53
C ARG A 163 -11.14 -14.68 -0.49
N TYR A 164 -9.98 -14.05 -0.26
CA TYR A 164 -9.38 -13.14 -1.23
C TYR A 164 -9.13 -13.85 -2.57
N ALA A 165 -8.49 -15.01 -2.55
CA ALA A 165 -8.17 -15.81 -3.73
C ALA A 165 -9.42 -16.09 -4.60
N ARG A 166 -10.53 -16.54 -3.98
CA ARG A 166 -11.80 -16.73 -4.69
C ARG A 166 -12.33 -15.45 -5.33
N LEU A 167 -12.28 -14.32 -4.61
CA LEU A 167 -12.82 -13.05 -5.08
C LEU A 167 -11.96 -12.44 -6.20
N SER A 168 -10.66 -12.59 -6.12
CA SER A 168 -9.70 -12.08 -7.11
C SER A 168 -9.58 -12.98 -8.35
N GLY A 169 -9.92 -14.26 -8.23
CA GLY A 169 -9.70 -15.28 -9.27
C GLY A 169 -8.26 -15.79 -9.34
N LEU A 170 -7.43 -15.49 -8.33
CA LEU A 170 -6.08 -16.01 -8.20
C LEU A 170 -6.05 -17.28 -7.35
N PRO A 171 -5.18 -18.26 -7.64
CA PRO A 171 -5.02 -19.43 -6.79
C PRO A 171 -4.43 -19.06 -5.42
N TYR A 172 -4.80 -19.80 -4.38
CA TYR A 172 -4.14 -19.73 -3.07
C TYR A 172 -3.03 -20.77 -2.99
N ARG A 173 -1.85 -20.35 -2.52
CA ARG A 173 -0.72 -21.22 -2.20
C ARG A 173 -0.31 -21.05 -0.73
N LYS A 174 -0.13 -22.16 -0.02
CA LYS A 174 0.49 -22.13 1.31
C LYS A 174 2.00 -21.95 1.14
N LEU A 175 2.50 -20.77 1.47
CA LEU A 175 3.92 -20.44 1.38
C LEU A 175 4.34 -19.62 2.61
N THR A 176 5.47 -19.99 3.19
CA THR A 176 6.05 -19.24 4.31
C THR A 176 6.82 -18.03 3.78
N ALA A 177 6.49 -16.86 4.29
CA ALA A 177 7.21 -15.63 3.95
C ALA A 177 8.70 -15.75 4.30
N PRO A 178 9.61 -15.29 3.43
CA PRO A 178 11.04 -15.39 3.65
C PRO A 178 11.50 -14.62 4.90
N ARG A 179 12.73 -14.91 5.34
CA ARG A 179 13.38 -14.16 6.42
C ARG A 179 13.50 -12.69 6.01
N GLY A 180 13.29 -11.79 6.96
CA GLY A 180 13.32 -10.34 6.68
C GLY A 180 12.14 -9.77 5.92
N ALA A 181 11.09 -10.56 5.61
CA ALA A 181 9.91 -10.07 4.92
C ALA A 181 8.99 -9.24 5.82
N ALA A 182 8.38 -8.20 5.24
CA ALA A 182 7.42 -7.31 5.91
C ALA A 182 6.24 -8.07 6.52
N THR A 183 5.62 -8.98 5.77
CA THR A 183 4.49 -9.79 6.24
C THR A 183 4.88 -10.70 7.41
N ARG A 184 6.10 -11.25 7.40
CA ARG A 184 6.61 -12.09 8.50
C ARG A 184 6.78 -11.29 9.79
N TRP A 185 7.31 -10.07 9.70
CA TRP A 185 7.40 -9.15 10.83
C TRP A 185 6.02 -8.75 11.33
N GLN A 186 5.14 -8.33 10.43
CA GLN A 186 3.82 -7.80 10.77
C GLN A 186 2.95 -8.84 11.49
N ARG A 187 2.96 -10.11 11.05
CA ARG A 187 2.25 -11.20 11.73
C ARG A 187 2.75 -11.46 13.16
N ARG A 188 4.05 -11.27 13.42
CA ARG A 188 4.60 -11.35 14.77
C ARG A 188 4.17 -10.16 15.63
N GLN A 189 4.12 -8.98 15.03
CA GLN A 189 3.76 -7.75 15.71
C GLN A 189 2.26 -7.68 16.03
N PHE A 190 1.42 -8.21 15.14
CA PHE A 190 -0.05 -8.20 15.24
C PHE A 190 -0.63 -9.59 14.93
N PRO A 191 -0.54 -10.56 15.89
CA PRO A 191 -0.95 -11.96 15.63
C PRO A 191 -2.43 -12.11 15.24
N GLY A 192 -3.30 -11.21 15.71
CA GLY A 192 -4.73 -11.19 15.38
C GLY A 192 -5.09 -10.51 14.07
N SER A 193 -4.09 -10.01 13.29
CA SER A 193 -4.34 -9.25 12.07
C SER A 193 -3.66 -9.92 10.88
N PRO A 194 -4.42 -10.43 9.88
CA PRO A 194 -3.84 -11.04 8.71
C PRO A 194 -2.97 -10.04 7.92
N ALA A 195 -1.78 -10.52 7.52
CA ALA A 195 -0.88 -9.82 6.62
C ALA A 195 -0.38 -10.82 5.57
N PHE A 196 -0.73 -10.62 4.30
CA PHE A 196 -0.43 -11.57 3.23
C PHE A 196 -0.01 -10.89 1.94
N VAL A 197 0.46 -11.71 1.01
CA VAL A 197 0.93 -11.27 -0.30
C VAL A 197 -0.05 -11.68 -1.39
N VAL A 198 -0.25 -10.77 -2.32
CA VAL A 198 -0.91 -11.02 -3.60
C VAL A 198 0.10 -10.76 -4.70
N GLU A 199 0.41 -11.80 -5.44
CA GLU A 199 1.26 -11.74 -6.62
C GLU A 199 0.38 -11.57 -7.86
N PHE A 200 0.55 -10.47 -8.57
CA PHE A 200 -0.01 -10.34 -9.91
C PHE A 200 0.83 -11.12 -10.93
N PRO A 201 0.29 -11.46 -12.11
CA PRO A 201 1.10 -11.99 -13.20
C PRO A 201 2.15 -10.97 -13.67
N ALA A 202 3.14 -11.45 -14.44
CA ALA A 202 4.15 -10.59 -15.04
C ALA A 202 3.52 -9.54 -15.97
N GLY A 203 4.14 -8.37 -16.04
CA GLY A 203 3.70 -7.25 -16.89
C GLY A 203 2.52 -6.45 -16.31
N PRO A 204 1.92 -5.58 -17.11
CA PRO A 204 0.80 -4.75 -16.68
C PRO A 204 -0.48 -5.56 -16.49
N ILE A 205 -1.28 -5.21 -15.48
CA ILE A 205 -2.60 -5.80 -15.29
C ILE A 205 -3.68 -4.97 -15.99
N SER A 206 -4.72 -5.65 -16.51
CA SER A 206 -5.86 -4.96 -17.11
C SER A 206 -6.67 -4.20 -16.05
N THR A 207 -7.38 -3.16 -16.50
CA THR A 207 -8.32 -2.41 -15.64
C THR A 207 -9.37 -3.33 -15.01
N ALA A 208 -9.83 -4.34 -15.73
CA ALA A 208 -10.78 -5.33 -15.21
C ALA A 208 -10.18 -6.14 -14.05
N ASN A 209 -8.92 -6.60 -14.17
CA ASN A 209 -8.22 -7.31 -13.11
C ASN A 209 -7.94 -6.40 -11.91
N ALA A 210 -7.48 -5.17 -12.14
CA ALA A 210 -7.28 -4.19 -11.07
C ALA A 210 -8.58 -3.93 -10.30
N ARG A 211 -9.71 -3.76 -11.02
CA ARG A 211 -11.04 -3.54 -10.41
C ARG A 211 -11.54 -4.76 -9.65
N ARG A 212 -11.32 -5.98 -10.17
CA ARG A 212 -11.69 -7.23 -9.47
C ARG A 212 -10.95 -7.35 -8.15
N ASN A 213 -9.65 -7.14 -8.16
CA ASN A 213 -8.82 -7.18 -6.96
C ASN A 213 -9.18 -6.06 -5.97
N ALA A 214 -9.50 -4.86 -6.45
CA ALA A 214 -9.99 -3.77 -5.60
C ALA A 214 -11.30 -4.13 -4.89
N LYS A 215 -12.26 -4.76 -5.60
CA LYS A 215 -13.48 -5.29 -4.99
C LYS A 215 -13.18 -6.36 -3.94
N ALA A 216 -12.19 -7.24 -4.18
CA ALA A 216 -11.76 -8.24 -3.20
C ALA A 216 -11.19 -7.59 -1.92
N VAL A 217 -10.38 -6.53 -2.05
CA VAL A 217 -9.93 -5.72 -0.90
C VAL A 217 -11.10 -5.18 -0.12
N LEU A 218 -12.06 -4.50 -0.80
CA LEU A 218 -13.23 -3.91 -0.12
C LEU A 218 -14.07 -4.96 0.60
N ALA A 219 -14.29 -6.12 -0.02
CA ALA A 219 -15.05 -7.21 0.59
C ALA A 219 -14.38 -7.82 1.84
N LEU A 220 -13.04 -7.72 1.97
CA LEU A 220 -12.31 -8.15 3.16
C LEU A 220 -12.18 -7.05 4.22
N SER A 221 -12.40 -5.79 3.85
CA SER A 221 -12.27 -4.62 4.72
C SER A 221 -13.55 -4.31 5.50
N VAL A 222 -14.67 -4.92 5.13
CA VAL A 222 -15.92 -4.87 5.90
C VAL A 222 -15.76 -5.76 7.12
N PRO A 223 -16.14 -5.31 8.35
CA PRO A 223 -16.12 -6.09 9.59
C PRO A 223 -16.87 -7.41 9.53
#